data_02b3df9face5b6acbfaa4b97cef8e166
#
_entry.id   02b3df9face5b6acbfaa4b97cef8e166
#
_cell.length_a   1.000
_cell.length_b   1.000
_cell.length_c   1.000
_cell.angle_alpha   90.00
_cell.angle_beta   90.00
_cell.angle_gamma   90.00
#
_symmetry.space_group_name_H-M   'P 1'
#
loop_
_entity.id
_entity.type
_entity.pdbx_description
1 polymer ?
#
loop_
_entity_poly.entity_id
_entity_poly.type
_entity_poly.pdbx_seq_one_letter_code
_entity_poly.pdbx_strand_id
1 'polypeptide(L)'
;ALMALLANYPFALAPGMGLNAYFSYTVVLTMGYSWQLALMAVFVEGVIFIVLSLTNVREAIFNAIPMTLKSAVSVGIGLFVAFVGLQNAKLIVNSDSTLVTYQHFKGETFHSIGVGAILALVGVLITAILLVKKVKGGILYGILITWVLGILCELTGIYIPNPDAGMYSVIPTSFISFDFSALGKTFGQVFKTDFSGVGILNFFAVMFSFLFVDLFDTLGTLIGVASKADMLDEEGKRPTSRAR
;
A
#
# COMPACT_ATOMS: atom_id res chain seq x y z
N ALA A 1 -13.47 -9.44 5.93
CA ALA A 1 -14.70 -10.01 6.49
C ALA A 1 -15.91 -9.12 6.20
N LEU A 2 -15.90 -7.82 6.56
CA LEU A 2 -17.06 -6.91 6.34
C LEU A 2 -17.48 -6.82 4.87
N MET A 3 -16.52 -6.74 3.93
CA MET A 3 -16.80 -6.69 2.50
C MET A 3 -17.57 -7.94 2.01
N ALA A 4 -17.17 -9.12 2.47
CA ALA A 4 -17.86 -10.37 2.14
C ALA A 4 -19.25 -10.46 2.76
N LEU A 5 -19.43 -9.98 4.01
CA LEU A 5 -20.68 -10.05 4.74
C LEU A 5 -21.70 -8.99 4.29
N LEU A 6 -21.26 -7.76 4.04
CA LEU A 6 -22.15 -6.64 3.73
C LEU A 6 -22.35 -6.44 2.23
N ALA A 7 -21.32 -6.62 1.42
CA ALA A 7 -21.35 -6.38 -0.02
C ALA A 7 -21.38 -7.67 -0.86
N ASN A 8 -21.27 -8.84 -0.23
CA ASN A 8 -21.19 -10.14 -0.90
C ASN A 8 -20.07 -10.24 -1.97
N TYR A 9 -18.98 -9.49 -1.74
CA TYR A 9 -17.79 -9.56 -2.58
C TYR A 9 -16.66 -10.27 -1.84
N PRO A 10 -15.99 -11.28 -2.45
CA PRO A 10 -14.90 -12.03 -1.83
C PRO A 10 -13.57 -11.27 -1.89
N PHE A 11 -13.59 -9.96 -1.73
CA PHE A 11 -12.42 -9.11 -1.82
C PHE A 11 -11.91 -8.74 -0.43
N ALA A 12 -10.61 -8.88 -0.23
CA ALA A 12 -9.93 -8.34 0.95
C ALA A 12 -9.59 -6.88 0.67
N LEU A 13 -10.03 -5.98 1.55
CA LEU A 13 -9.64 -4.58 1.52
C LEU A 13 -8.63 -4.33 2.64
N ALA A 14 -7.57 -3.59 2.31
CA ALA A 14 -6.56 -3.10 3.22
C ALA A 14 -6.37 -1.60 2.99
N PRO A 15 -5.83 -0.85 3.97
CA PRO A 15 -5.46 0.55 3.77
C PRO A 15 -4.52 0.70 2.57
N GLY A 16 -4.78 1.70 1.72
CA GLY A 16 -3.99 1.97 0.53
C GLY A 16 -2.54 2.33 0.87
N MET A 17 -1.56 1.67 0.25
CA MET A 17 -0.14 1.99 0.48
C MET A 17 0.19 3.41 0.03
N GLY A 18 -0.46 3.93 -1.02
CA GLY A 18 -0.30 5.28 -1.49
C GLY A 18 -0.69 6.32 -0.45
N LEU A 19 -1.84 6.13 0.20
CA LEU A 19 -2.30 6.99 1.28
C LEU A 19 -1.36 6.94 2.49
N ASN A 20 -0.87 5.76 2.87
CA ASN A 20 0.09 5.62 3.96
C ASN A 20 1.42 6.34 3.66
N ALA A 21 1.92 6.22 2.42
CA ALA A 21 3.12 6.92 1.98
C ALA A 21 2.91 8.44 1.96
N TYR A 22 1.81 8.92 1.41
CA TYR A 22 1.46 10.34 1.39
C TYR A 22 1.33 10.90 2.82
N PHE A 23 0.66 10.17 3.71
CA PHE A 23 0.54 10.52 5.14
C PHE A 23 1.92 10.69 5.78
N SER A 24 2.77 9.66 5.69
CA SER A 24 4.03 9.64 6.43
C SER A 24 5.09 10.55 5.80
N TYR A 25 5.33 10.41 4.50
CA TYR A 25 6.44 11.10 3.85
C TYR A 25 6.09 12.53 3.44
N THR A 26 4.91 12.75 2.88
CA THR A 26 4.56 14.08 2.38
C THR A 26 4.03 14.95 3.52
N VAL A 27 2.96 14.53 4.20
CA VAL A 27 2.28 15.39 5.17
C VAL A 27 3.10 15.53 6.44
N VAL A 28 3.61 14.43 7.01
CA VAL A 28 4.32 14.48 8.29
C VAL A 28 5.79 14.90 8.11
N LEU A 29 6.55 14.21 7.24
CA LEU A 29 7.99 14.45 7.13
C LEU A 29 8.34 15.66 6.27
N THR A 30 7.68 15.86 5.12
CA THR A 30 8.04 16.96 4.19
C THR A 30 7.36 18.26 4.57
N MET A 31 6.03 18.24 4.85
CA MET A 31 5.30 19.44 5.25
C MET A 31 5.49 19.79 6.73
N GLY A 32 6.05 18.88 7.53
CA GLY A 32 6.32 19.10 8.96
C GLY A 32 5.08 19.15 9.85
N TYR A 33 3.94 18.65 9.37
CA TYR A 33 2.72 18.64 10.15
C TYR A 33 2.74 17.52 11.19
N SER A 34 2.07 17.74 12.32
CA SER A 34 1.92 16.69 13.32
C SER A 34 1.14 15.50 12.76
N TRP A 35 1.52 14.28 13.14
CA TRP A 35 0.81 13.09 12.69
C TRP A 35 -0.65 13.05 13.15
N GLN A 36 -0.98 13.72 14.28
CA GLN A 36 -2.35 13.90 14.76
C GLN A 36 -3.19 14.73 13.78
N LEU A 37 -2.61 15.81 13.25
CA LEU A 37 -3.27 16.66 12.26
C LEU A 37 -3.51 15.91 10.95
N ALA A 38 -2.52 15.13 10.48
CA ALA A 38 -2.67 14.28 9.32
C ALA A 38 -3.78 13.22 9.57
N LEU A 39 -3.84 12.64 10.77
CA LEU A 39 -4.88 11.69 11.16
C LEU A 39 -6.27 12.34 11.19
N MET A 40 -6.37 13.61 11.64
CA MET A 40 -7.62 14.38 11.59
C MET A 40 -8.07 14.65 10.15
N ALA A 41 -7.13 14.97 9.24
CA ALA A 41 -7.44 15.17 7.83
C ALA A 41 -8.01 13.89 7.20
N VAL A 42 -7.41 12.73 7.48
CA VAL A 42 -7.91 11.42 7.03
C VAL A 42 -9.27 11.09 7.66
N PHE A 43 -9.48 11.42 8.93
CA PHE A 43 -10.78 11.19 9.57
C PHE A 43 -11.89 12.02 8.93
N VAL A 44 -11.65 13.33 8.70
CA VAL A 44 -12.63 14.23 8.05
C VAL A 44 -12.87 13.78 6.61
N GLU A 45 -11.82 13.42 5.88
CA GLU A 45 -11.91 12.85 4.54
C GLU A 45 -12.80 11.59 4.53
N GLY A 46 -12.58 10.65 5.44
CA GLY A 46 -13.37 9.43 5.55
C GLY A 46 -14.86 9.70 5.82
N VAL A 47 -15.20 10.69 6.65
CA VAL A 47 -16.59 11.12 6.86
C VAL A 47 -17.19 11.67 5.56
N ILE A 48 -16.45 12.54 4.85
CA ILE A 48 -16.90 13.07 3.55
C ILE A 48 -17.10 11.93 2.55
N PHE A 49 -16.17 10.98 2.49
CA PHE A 49 -16.25 9.81 1.62
C PHE A 49 -17.51 8.97 1.88
N ILE A 50 -17.88 8.77 3.15
CA ILE A 50 -19.13 8.09 3.53
C ILE A 50 -20.34 8.87 3.01
N VAL A 51 -20.39 10.19 3.21
CA VAL A 51 -21.48 11.05 2.73
C VAL A 51 -21.59 10.98 1.21
N LEU A 52 -20.48 11.09 0.48
CA LEU A 52 -20.45 10.97 -0.97
C LEU A 52 -20.93 9.58 -1.45
N SER A 53 -20.62 8.53 -0.70
CA SER A 53 -21.07 7.17 -1.01
C SER A 53 -22.57 6.97 -0.78
N LEU A 54 -23.13 7.59 0.26
CA LEU A 54 -24.56 7.52 0.56
C LEU A 54 -25.44 8.35 -0.39
N THR A 55 -24.88 9.43 -0.95
CA THR A 55 -25.62 10.37 -1.85
C THR A 55 -25.50 10.03 -3.33
N ASN A 56 -24.96 8.87 -3.70
CA ASN A 56 -24.69 8.46 -5.09
C ASN A 56 -23.80 9.42 -5.90
N VAL A 57 -23.24 10.47 -5.28
CA VAL A 57 -22.30 11.40 -5.92
C VAL A 57 -21.05 10.67 -6.35
N ARG A 58 -20.58 9.71 -5.55
CA ARG A 58 -19.45 8.84 -5.89
C ARG A 58 -19.68 8.09 -7.21
N GLU A 59 -20.88 7.57 -7.44
CA GLU A 59 -21.23 6.88 -8.68
C GLU A 59 -21.27 7.85 -9.86
N ALA A 60 -21.77 9.06 -9.67
CA ALA A 60 -21.77 10.10 -10.69
C ALA A 60 -20.34 10.51 -11.07
N ILE A 61 -19.44 10.72 -10.09
CA ILE A 61 -18.01 11.01 -10.33
C ILE A 61 -17.37 9.85 -11.11
N PHE A 62 -17.62 8.61 -10.67
CA PHE A 62 -17.10 7.42 -11.34
C PHE A 62 -17.55 7.33 -12.79
N ASN A 63 -18.83 7.55 -13.07
CA ASN A 63 -19.37 7.48 -14.43
C ASN A 63 -18.89 8.63 -15.32
N ALA A 64 -18.52 9.78 -14.75
CA ALA A 64 -17.96 10.91 -15.47
C ALA A 64 -16.51 10.66 -15.94
N ILE A 65 -15.78 9.71 -15.35
CA ILE A 65 -14.40 9.40 -15.70
C ILE A 65 -14.38 8.52 -16.95
N PRO A 66 -13.67 8.91 -18.02
CA PRO A 66 -13.51 8.08 -19.23
C PRO A 66 -12.84 6.73 -18.93
N MET A 67 -13.22 5.68 -19.67
CA MET A 67 -12.68 4.32 -19.50
C MET A 67 -11.14 4.28 -19.66
N THR A 68 -10.60 5.04 -20.59
CA THR A 68 -9.16 5.16 -20.79
C THR A 68 -8.43 5.64 -19.55
N LEU A 69 -9.01 6.62 -18.84
CA LEU A 69 -8.43 7.14 -17.59
C LEU A 69 -8.56 6.11 -16.45
N LYS A 70 -9.69 5.40 -16.36
CA LYS A 70 -9.85 4.31 -15.38
C LYS A 70 -8.78 3.22 -15.57
N SER A 71 -8.52 2.84 -16.81
CA SER A 71 -7.46 1.86 -17.12
C SER A 71 -6.07 2.40 -16.80
N ALA A 72 -5.81 3.67 -17.10
CA ALA A 72 -4.54 4.33 -16.80
C ALA A 72 -4.27 4.40 -15.28
N VAL A 73 -5.30 4.67 -14.46
CA VAL A 73 -5.19 4.65 -12.98
C VAL A 73 -4.77 3.27 -12.48
N SER A 74 -5.37 2.19 -12.97
CA SER A 74 -5.00 0.82 -12.57
C SER A 74 -3.55 0.50 -12.91
N VAL A 75 -3.07 0.91 -14.09
CA VAL A 75 -1.66 0.74 -14.49
C VAL A 75 -0.75 1.60 -13.60
N GLY A 76 -1.13 2.85 -13.34
CA GLY A 76 -0.39 3.75 -12.46
C GLY A 76 -0.21 3.20 -11.05
N ILE A 77 -1.28 2.64 -10.46
CA ILE A 77 -1.24 1.97 -9.14
C ILE A 77 -0.26 0.79 -9.19
N GLY A 78 -0.30 -0.03 -10.24
CA GLY A 78 0.61 -1.17 -10.40
C GLY A 78 2.09 -0.72 -10.47
N LEU A 79 2.39 0.31 -11.23
CA LEU A 79 3.75 0.90 -11.32
C LEU A 79 4.19 1.51 -9.99
N PHE A 80 3.29 2.20 -9.29
CA PHE A 80 3.57 2.76 -7.97
C PHE A 80 3.93 1.66 -6.96
N VAL A 81 3.12 0.59 -6.88
CA VAL A 81 3.37 -0.54 -5.99
C VAL A 81 4.71 -1.21 -6.32
N ALA A 82 5.01 -1.39 -7.61
CA ALA A 82 6.30 -1.93 -8.05
C ALA A 82 7.47 -1.03 -7.61
N PHE A 83 7.35 0.29 -7.79
CA PHE A 83 8.38 1.25 -7.39
C PHE A 83 8.62 1.25 -5.87
N VAL A 84 7.54 1.27 -5.07
CA VAL A 84 7.65 1.16 -3.61
C VAL A 84 8.29 -0.17 -3.20
N GLY A 85 7.95 -1.26 -3.87
CA GLY A 85 8.58 -2.57 -3.66
C GLY A 85 10.09 -2.55 -3.93
N LEU A 86 10.52 -1.91 -5.02
CA LEU A 86 11.96 -1.76 -5.36
C LEU A 86 12.70 -0.88 -4.34
N GLN A 87 12.06 0.17 -3.82
CA GLN A 87 12.64 1.00 -2.76
C GLN A 87 12.74 0.24 -1.42
N ASN A 88 11.70 -0.48 -1.03
CA ASN A 88 11.73 -1.28 0.20
C ASN A 88 12.77 -2.41 0.14
N ALA A 89 12.94 -3.01 -1.03
CA ALA A 89 13.99 -4.00 -1.30
C ALA A 89 15.39 -3.37 -1.38
N LYS A 90 15.52 -2.04 -1.26
CA LYS A 90 16.79 -1.30 -1.41
C LYS A 90 17.48 -1.54 -2.77
N LEU A 91 16.72 -1.89 -3.80
CA LEU A 91 17.23 -1.94 -5.18
C LEU A 91 17.35 -0.54 -5.78
N ILE A 92 16.38 0.31 -5.45
CA ILE A 92 16.35 1.72 -5.81
C ILE A 92 16.43 2.55 -4.53
N VAL A 93 17.31 3.53 -4.50
CA VAL A 93 17.49 4.47 -3.39
C VAL A 93 17.47 5.90 -3.88
N ASN A 94 17.25 6.84 -2.96
CA ASN A 94 17.23 8.26 -3.28
C ASN A 94 18.61 8.75 -3.73
N SER A 95 18.62 9.71 -4.65
CA SER A 95 19.83 10.37 -5.16
C SER A 95 19.55 11.85 -5.34
N ASP A 96 20.42 12.69 -4.81
CA ASP A 96 20.29 14.15 -4.90
C ASP A 96 20.46 14.66 -6.36
N SER A 97 21.18 13.90 -7.20
CA SER A 97 21.44 14.28 -8.58
C SER A 97 20.39 13.79 -9.57
N THR A 98 19.80 12.60 -9.35
CA THR A 98 18.89 11.95 -10.32
C THR A 98 17.56 11.54 -9.72
N LEU A 99 17.20 12.05 -8.53
CA LEU A 99 16.07 11.67 -7.68
C LEU A 99 16.16 10.23 -7.17
N VAL A 100 16.49 9.29 -8.02
CA VAL A 100 16.66 7.88 -7.69
C VAL A 100 17.88 7.31 -8.40
N THR A 101 18.53 6.35 -7.75
CA THR A 101 19.64 5.57 -8.30
C THR A 101 19.56 4.13 -7.81
N TYR A 102 20.32 3.23 -8.43
CA TYR A 102 20.46 1.87 -7.91
C TYR A 102 21.40 1.84 -6.70
N GLN A 103 21.16 0.90 -5.80
CA GLN A 103 22.01 0.70 -4.63
C GLN A 103 23.33 0.06 -5.04
N HIS A 104 24.44 0.67 -4.61
CA HIS A 104 25.75 0.05 -4.74
C HIS A 104 25.97 -0.95 -3.60
N PHE A 105 26.20 -2.21 -3.96
CA PHE A 105 26.52 -3.27 -2.99
C PHE A 105 28.03 -3.36 -2.82
N LYS A 106 28.59 -2.76 -1.78
CA LYS A 106 30.02 -2.84 -1.48
C LYS A 106 30.25 -3.51 -0.13
N GLY A 107 31.21 -4.48 -0.10
CA GLY A 107 31.81 -5.05 1.10
C GLY A 107 30.84 -5.33 2.26
N GLU A 108 30.92 -4.53 3.30
CA GLU A 108 30.18 -4.70 4.55
C GLU A 108 28.65 -4.64 4.39
N THR A 109 28.14 -3.91 3.41
CA THR A 109 26.68 -3.79 3.16
C THR A 109 26.13 -4.92 2.29
N PHE A 110 26.97 -5.73 1.68
CA PHE A 110 26.53 -6.82 0.80
C PHE A 110 25.74 -7.87 1.57
N HIS A 111 26.21 -8.29 2.74
CA HIS A 111 25.56 -9.34 3.54
C HIS A 111 24.21 -8.91 4.15
N SER A 112 23.97 -7.62 4.29
CA SER A 112 22.68 -7.10 4.77
C SER A 112 21.79 -6.65 3.61
N ILE A 113 22.13 -5.54 2.95
CA ILE A 113 21.31 -4.93 1.91
C ILE A 113 21.36 -5.74 0.60
N GLY A 114 22.58 -6.17 0.18
CA GLY A 114 22.77 -6.87 -1.08
C GLY A 114 22.03 -8.20 -1.13
N VAL A 115 22.17 -9.02 -0.10
CA VAL A 115 21.48 -10.31 0.00
C VAL A 115 19.97 -10.12 0.06
N GLY A 116 19.47 -9.11 0.82
CA GLY A 116 18.04 -8.76 0.85
C GLY A 116 17.50 -8.38 -0.52
N ALA A 117 18.23 -7.57 -1.29
CA ALA A 117 17.86 -7.17 -2.64
C ALA A 117 17.86 -8.36 -3.61
N ILE A 118 18.84 -9.25 -3.53
CA ILE A 118 18.90 -10.49 -4.34
C ILE A 118 17.72 -11.39 -4.01
N LEU A 119 17.42 -11.59 -2.71
CA LEU A 119 16.27 -12.38 -2.28
C LEU A 119 14.96 -11.80 -2.81
N ALA A 120 14.80 -10.47 -2.82
CA ALA A 120 13.62 -9.84 -3.40
C ALA A 120 13.49 -10.12 -4.90
N LEU A 121 14.58 -10.03 -5.67
CA LEU A 121 14.56 -10.37 -7.10
C LEU A 121 14.24 -11.84 -7.34
N VAL A 122 14.85 -12.74 -6.58
CA VAL A 122 14.55 -14.19 -6.63
C VAL A 122 13.08 -14.44 -6.31
N GLY A 123 12.54 -13.76 -5.28
CA GLY A 123 11.13 -13.85 -4.91
C GLY A 123 10.18 -13.39 -6.01
N VAL A 124 10.50 -12.29 -6.69
CA VAL A 124 9.74 -11.82 -7.87
C VAL A 124 9.77 -12.85 -8.99
N LEU A 125 10.94 -13.44 -9.30
CA LEU A 125 11.07 -14.48 -10.34
C LEU A 125 10.26 -15.73 -9.98
N ILE A 126 10.35 -16.22 -8.74
CA ILE A 126 9.57 -17.37 -8.27
C ILE A 126 8.08 -17.08 -8.42
N THR A 127 7.63 -15.91 -7.97
CA THR A 127 6.22 -15.50 -8.06
C THR A 127 5.77 -15.41 -9.51
N ALA A 128 6.58 -14.84 -10.40
CA ALA A 128 6.29 -14.75 -11.83
C ALA A 128 6.14 -16.14 -12.47
N ILE A 129 7.04 -17.08 -12.14
CA ILE A 129 6.95 -18.47 -12.63
C ILE A 129 5.65 -19.14 -12.16
N LEU A 130 5.30 -18.96 -10.87
CA LEU A 130 4.07 -19.53 -10.30
C LEU A 130 2.81 -18.95 -10.96
N LEU A 131 2.82 -17.65 -11.28
CA LEU A 131 1.71 -16.98 -11.98
C LEU A 131 1.59 -17.45 -13.43
N VAL A 132 2.69 -17.58 -14.16
CA VAL A 132 2.71 -18.13 -15.54
C VAL A 132 2.20 -19.57 -15.57
N LYS A 133 2.56 -20.36 -14.57
CA LYS A 133 2.05 -21.74 -14.40
C LYS A 133 0.61 -21.79 -13.88
N LYS A 134 -0.05 -20.65 -13.68
CA LYS A 134 -1.44 -20.54 -13.18
C LYS A 134 -1.66 -21.27 -11.86
N VAL A 135 -0.66 -21.29 -10.97
CA VAL A 135 -0.78 -21.90 -9.64
C VAL A 135 -1.72 -21.05 -8.80
N LYS A 136 -2.78 -21.64 -8.27
CA LYS A 136 -3.72 -20.95 -7.36
C LYS A 136 -2.98 -20.52 -6.10
N GLY A 137 -3.03 -19.22 -5.77
CA GLY A 137 -2.28 -18.67 -4.64
C GLY A 137 -0.78 -18.45 -4.92
N GLY A 138 -0.34 -18.41 -6.18
CA GLY A 138 1.06 -18.27 -6.58
C GLY A 138 1.78 -17.09 -5.93
N ILE A 139 1.09 -15.96 -5.70
CA ILE A 139 1.67 -14.80 -4.99
C ILE A 139 1.99 -15.17 -3.53
N LEU A 140 1.06 -15.80 -2.83
CA LEU A 140 1.27 -16.23 -1.44
C LEU A 140 2.43 -17.23 -1.33
N TYR A 141 2.45 -18.24 -2.20
CA TYR A 141 3.55 -19.20 -2.23
C TYR A 141 4.89 -18.53 -2.57
N GLY A 142 4.90 -17.57 -3.48
CA GLY A 142 6.10 -16.79 -3.78
C GLY A 142 6.65 -16.05 -2.56
N ILE A 143 5.79 -15.39 -1.79
CA ILE A 143 6.15 -14.70 -0.56
C ILE A 143 6.70 -15.70 0.48
N LEU A 144 5.98 -16.81 0.73
CA LEU A 144 6.37 -17.81 1.72
C LEU A 144 7.71 -18.49 1.37
N ILE A 145 7.90 -18.86 0.10
CA ILE A 145 9.16 -19.46 -0.37
C ILE A 145 10.32 -18.47 -0.19
N THR A 146 10.12 -17.22 -0.56
CA THR A 146 11.15 -16.17 -0.39
C THR A 146 11.48 -15.93 1.06
N TRP A 147 10.48 -15.94 1.94
CA TRP A 147 10.70 -15.82 3.38
C TRP A 147 11.49 -16.99 3.95
N VAL A 148 11.15 -18.22 3.58
CA VAL A 148 11.92 -19.42 3.98
C VAL A 148 13.36 -19.35 3.47
N LEU A 149 13.58 -18.92 2.22
CA LEU A 149 14.94 -18.70 1.70
C LEU A 149 15.69 -17.64 2.51
N GLY A 150 15.01 -16.57 2.92
CA GLY A 150 15.57 -15.55 3.79
C GLY A 150 16.03 -16.11 5.15
N ILE A 151 15.19 -16.93 5.79
CA ILE A 151 15.54 -17.62 7.04
C ILE A 151 16.78 -18.51 6.84
N LEU A 152 16.82 -19.27 5.74
CA LEU A 152 17.99 -20.12 5.44
C LEU A 152 19.25 -19.29 5.24
N CYS A 153 19.17 -18.15 4.55
CA CYS A 153 20.29 -17.24 4.39
C CYS A 153 20.78 -16.63 5.72
N GLU A 154 19.86 -16.33 6.64
CA GLU A 154 20.20 -15.81 7.96
C GLU A 154 20.85 -16.90 8.83
N LEU A 155 20.32 -18.12 8.85
CA LEU A 155 20.87 -19.25 9.59
C LEU A 155 22.25 -19.66 9.09
N THR A 156 22.53 -19.52 7.79
CA THR A 156 23.85 -19.82 7.20
C THR A 156 24.83 -18.67 7.30
N GLY A 157 24.44 -17.51 7.85
CA GLY A 157 25.28 -16.32 7.97
C GLY A 157 25.51 -15.58 6.65
N ILE A 158 24.81 -15.96 5.57
CA ILE A 158 24.85 -15.23 4.27
C ILE A 158 24.13 -13.90 4.41
N TYR A 159 22.97 -13.87 5.10
CA TYR A 159 22.26 -12.65 5.45
C TYR A 159 22.57 -12.28 6.89
N ILE A 160 23.04 -11.06 7.10
CA ILE A 160 23.33 -10.49 8.43
C ILE A 160 22.40 -9.30 8.66
N PRO A 161 21.48 -9.36 9.63
CA PRO A 161 20.62 -8.24 9.96
C PRO A 161 21.42 -7.00 10.34
N ASN A 162 20.99 -5.84 9.82
CA ASN A 162 21.54 -4.53 10.16
C ASN A 162 20.41 -3.55 10.40
N PRO A 163 19.92 -3.38 11.64
CA PRO A 163 18.81 -2.50 11.97
C PRO A 163 19.07 -1.03 11.61
N ASP A 164 20.33 -0.57 11.69
CA ASP A 164 20.71 0.81 11.33
C ASP A 164 20.49 1.11 9.84
N ALA A 165 20.63 0.08 9.01
CA ALA A 165 20.32 0.15 7.58
C ALA A 165 18.85 -0.17 7.27
N GLY A 166 18.02 -0.43 8.27
CA GLY A 166 16.61 -0.81 8.12
C GLY A 166 16.42 -2.27 7.67
N MET A 167 17.44 -3.13 7.86
CA MET A 167 17.41 -4.55 7.51
C MET A 167 17.31 -5.39 8.79
N TYR A 168 16.12 -5.89 9.06
CA TYR A 168 15.81 -6.64 10.27
C TYR A 168 15.98 -8.16 10.07
N SER A 169 16.05 -8.90 11.20
CA SER A 169 15.99 -10.35 11.18
C SER A 169 14.68 -10.83 10.54
N VAL A 170 14.78 -11.83 9.66
CA VAL A 170 13.63 -12.48 9.04
C VAL A 170 13.12 -13.67 9.86
N ILE A 171 13.86 -14.04 10.92
CA ILE A 171 13.45 -15.09 11.86
C ILE A 171 12.47 -14.49 12.87
N PRO A 172 11.21 -14.98 12.94
CA PRO A 172 10.24 -14.43 13.86
C PRO A 172 10.59 -14.79 15.31
N THR A 173 10.61 -13.80 16.18
CA THR A 173 10.79 -14.01 17.63
C THR A 173 9.53 -14.57 18.30
N SER A 174 8.36 -14.29 17.70
CA SER A 174 7.07 -14.85 18.12
C SER A 174 6.14 -14.94 16.91
N PHE A 175 5.39 -16.03 16.79
CA PHE A 175 4.41 -16.20 15.71
C PHE A 175 3.09 -15.48 15.98
N ILE A 176 2.76 -15.21 17.23
CA ILE A 176 1.52 -14.56 17.64
C ILE A 176 1.86 -13.56 18.75
N SER A 177 1.47 -12.31 18.55
CA SER A 177 1.54 -11.28 19.58
C SER A 177 0.18 -10.59 19.69
N PHE A 178 -0.36 -10.53 20.89
CA PHE A 178 -1.61 -9.83 21.21
C PHE A 178 -1.33 -8.49 21.91
N ASP A 179 -0.29 -7.79 21.48
CA ASP A 179 0.01 -6.46 22.02
C ASP A 179 -0.84 -5.38 21.34
N PHE A 180 -1.86 -4.91 22.04
CA PHE A 180 -2.71 -3.80 21.61
C PHE A 180 -2.24 -2.43 22.15
N SER A 181 -1.08 -2.35 22.76
CA SER A 181 -0.58 -1.10 23.36
C SER A 181 -0.39 0.00 22.34
N ALA A 182 0.11 -0.35 21.15
CA ALA A 182 0.27 0.59 20.03
C ALA A 182 -1.08 1.15 19.55
N LEU A 183 -2.10 0.28 19.47
CA LEU A 183 -3.46 0.70 19.10
C LEU A 183 -4.05 1.65 20.15
N GLY A 184 -3.85 1.36 21.44
CA GLY A 184 -4.28 2.25 22.52
C GLY A 184 -3.59 3.63 22.51
N LYS A 185 -2.33 3.68 22.05
CA LYS A 185 -1.60 4.95 21.90
C LYS A 185 -2.08 5.80 20.73
N THR A 186 -2.61 5.20 19.68
CA THR A 186 -3.08 5.91 18.48
C THR A 186 -4.59 6.17 18.50
N PHE A 187 -5.36 5.32 19.18
CA PHE A 187 -6.81 5.44 19.24
C PHE A 187 -7.24 6.74 19.93
N GLY A 188 -8.13 7.47 19.27
CA GLY A 188 -8.67 8.73 19.78
C GLY A 188 -7.71 9.94 19.71
N GLN A 189 -6.48 9.77 19.22
CA GLN A 189 -5.54 10.89 19.06
C GLN A 189 -5.99 11.89 18.00
N VAL A 190 -6.87 11.52 17.12
CA VAL A 190 -7.52 12.40 16.14
C VAL A 190 -8.22 13.59 16.83
N PHE A 191 -8.79 13.39 18.02
CA PHE A 191 -9.49 14.45 18.78
C PHE A 191 -8.55 15.33 19.63
N LYS A 192 -7.26 15.02 19.65
CA LYS A 192 -6.23 15.79 20.38
C LYS A 192 -5.38 16.64 19.43
N THR A 193 -5.91 16.93 18.24
CA THR A 193 -5.19 17.67 17.21
C THR A 193 -5.05 19.15 17.62
N ASP A 194 -3.83 19.65 17.54
CA ASP A 194 -3.54 21.08 17.66
C ASP A 194 -3.49 21.69 16.25
N PHE A 195 -4.32 22.68 16.00
CA PHE A 195 -4.37 23.43 14.75
C PHE A 195 -3.51 24.70 14.77
N SER A 196 -2.80 24.95 15.89
CA SER A 196 -1.93 26.11 16.00
C SER A 196 -0.79 26.01 14.97
N GLY A 197 -0.68 27.02 14.13
CA GLY A 197 0.36 27.08 13.08
C GLY A 197 -0.01 26.44 11.72
N VAL A 198 -1.20 25.88 11.57
CA VAL A 198 -1.67 25.36 10.27
C VAL A 198 -2.78 26.24 9.73
N GLY A 199 -2.57 26.82 8.54
CA GLY A 199 -3.61 27.58 7.88
C GLY A 199 -4.78 26.68 7.48
N ILE A 200 -6.00 27.16 7.69
CA ILE A 200 -7.23 26.41 7.32
C ILE A 200 -7.20 25.95 5.87
N LEU A 201 -6.72 26.78 4.95
CA LEU A 201 -6.60 26.42 3.52
C LEU A 201 -5.64 25.24 3.29
N ASN A 202 -4.51 25.20 4.02
CA ASN A 202 -3.55 24.10 3.92
C ASN A 202 -4.15 22.80 4.46
N PHE A 203 -4.89 22.86 5.55
CA PHE A 203 -5.61 21.69 6.09
C PHE A 203 -6.60 21.14 5.07
N PHE A 204 -7.43 22.00 4.46
CA PHE A 204 -8.37 21.57 3.41
C PHE A 204 -7.64 21.02 2.18
N ALA A 205 -6.53 21.61 1.76
CA ALA A 205 -5.75 21.11 0.63
C ALA A 205 -5.23 19.69 0.89
N VAL A 206 -4.70 19.42 2.09
CA VAL A 206 -4.25 18.09 2.50
C VAL A 206 -5.42 17.11 2.58
N MET A 207 -6.54 17.50 3.19
CA MET A 207 -7.74 16.69 3.29
C MET A 207 -8.30 16.32 1.88
N PHE A 208 -8.42 17.31 0.98
CA PHE A 208 -8.84 17.05 -0.40
C PHE A 208 -7.88 16.15 -1.17
N SER A 209 -6.57 16.28 -0.93
CA SER A 209 -5.57 15.40 -1.53
C SER A 209 -5.79 13.95 -1.08
N PHE A 210 -6.05 13.71 0.21
CA PHE A 210 -6.43 12.38 0.71
C PHE A 210 -7.70 11.87 0.05
N LEU A 211 -8.75 12.70 -0.03
CA LEU A 211 -10.03 12.34 -0.64
C LEU A 211 -9.88 11.93 -2.10
N PHE A 212 -9.12 12.70 -2.90
CA PHE A 212 -8.88 12.36 -4.29
C PHE A 212 -8.08 11.07 -4.45
N VAL A 213 -7.01 10.90 -3.67
CA VAL A 213 -6.19 9.69 -3.72
C VAL A 213 -7.03 8.47 -3.34
N ASP A 214 -7.84 8.56 -2.28
CA ASP A 214 -8.69 7.45 -1.82
C ASP A 214 -9.79 7.11 -2.84
N LEU A 215 -10.43 8.12 -3.44
CA LEU A 215 -11.39 7.90 -4.51
C LEU A 215 -10.78 7.12 -5.68
N PHE A 216 -9.61 7.53 -6.16
CA PHE A 216 -8.95 6.87 -7.29
C PHE A 216 -8.38 5.51 -6.92
N ASP A 217 -7.79 5.36 -5.75
CA ASP A 217 -7.24 4.08 -5.27
C ASP A 217 -8.35 3.03 -5.09
N THR A 218 -9.44 3.41 -4.42
CA THR A 218 -10.60 2.54 -4.24
C THR A 218 -11.23 2.13 -5.58
N LEU A 219 -11.39 3.09 -6.50
CA LEU A 219 -11.96 2.83 -7.82
C LEU A 219 -11.03 1.95 -8.66
N GLY A 220 -9.73 2.26 -8.71
CA GLY A 220 -8.74 1.50 -9.45
C GLY A 220 -8.63 0.06 -8.95
N THR A 221 -8.60 -0.11 -7.64
CA THR A 221 -8.54 -1.43 -7.00
C THR A 221 -9.79 -2.25 -7.26
N LEU A 222 -10.99 -1.67 -7.06
CA LEU A 222 -12.25 -2.37 -7.29
C LEU A 222 -12.43 -2.79 -8.76
N ILE A 223 -12.10 -1.90 -9.71
CA ILE A 223 -12.18 -2.23 -11.13
C ILE A 223 -11.15 -3.29 -11.50
N GLY A 224 -9.89 -3.11 -11.07
CA GLY A 224 -8.83 -4.05 -11.37
C GLY A 224 -9.13 -5.46 -10.87
N VAL A 225 -9.62 -5.58 -9.62
CA VAL A 225 -9.98 -6.88 -9.04
C VAL A 225 -11.26 -7.43 -9.66
N ALA A 226 -12.29 -6.62 -9.88
CA ALA A 226 -13.54 -7.06 -10.48
C ALA A 226 -13.36 -7.51 -11.94
N SER A 227 -12.54 -6.79 -12.72
CA SER A 227 -12.16 -7.18 -14.08
C SER A 227 -11.42 -8.52 -14.11
N LYS A 228 -10.47 -8.72 -13.19
CA LYS A 228 -9.69 -9.96 -13.10
C LYS A 228 -10.53 -11.15 -12.62
N ALA A 229 -11.60 -10.89 -11.89
CA ALA A 229 -12.54 -11.88 -11.37
C ALA A 229 -13.73 -12.15 -12.31
N ASP A 230 -13.73 -11.57 -13.52
CA ASP A 230 -14.85 -11.62 -14.49
C ASP A 230 -16.18 -11.21 -13.87
N MET A 231 -16.15 -10.18 -13.00
CA MET A 231 -17.30 -9.64 -12.28
C MET A 231 -17.83 -8.32 -12.86
N LEU A 232 -17.33 -7.88 -14.02
CA LEU A 232 -17.83 -6.72 -14.75
C LEU A 232 -18.74 -7.19 -15.89
N ASP A 233 -19.74 -6.37 -16.23
CA ASP A 233 -20.56 -6.57 -17.44
C ASP A 233 -19.80 -6.12 -18.71
N GLU A 234 -20.40 -6.33 -19.89
CA GLU A 234 -19.82 -5.95 -21.19
C GLU A 234 -19.55 -4.44 -21.31
N GLU A 235 -20.23 -3.60 -20.51
CA GLU A 235 -20.02 -2.15 -20.43
C GLU A 235 -18.98 -1.75 -19.38
N GLY A 236 -18.34 -2.72 -18.69
CA GLY A 236 -17.39 -2.47 -17.60
C GLY A 236 -18.05 -1.93 -16.33
N LYS A 237 -19.37 -2.08 -16.20
CA LYS A 237 -20.14 -1.75 -15.02
C LYS A 237 -20.35 -2.98 -14.14
N ARG A 238 -20.77 -2.77 -12.90
CA ARG A 238 -21.04 -3.85 -11.96
C ARG A 238 -22.18 -4.75 -12.45
N PRO A 239 -22.07 -6.07 -12.29
CA PRO A 239 -23.23 -6.93 -12.42
C PRO A 239 -24.17 -6.66 -11.24
N THR A 240 -25.26 -5.98 -11.50
CA THR A 240 -26.28 -5.63 -10.51
C THR A 240 -27.07 -6.82 -9.97
N SER A 241 -26.96 -8.00 -10.55
CA SER A 241 -27.79 -9.16 -10.21
C SER A 241 -27.17 -10.19 -9.25
N ARG A 242 -25.87 -10.10 -8.93
CA ARG A 242 -25.21 -11.01 -7.96
C ARG A 242 -24.86 -10.39 -6.62
N ALA A 243 -25.14 -9.09 -6.44
CA ALA A 243 -24.90 -8.33 -5.21
C ALA A 243 -26.17 -8.15 -4.36
N ARG A 244 -27.16 -9.03 -4.54
CA ARG A 244 -28.34 -9.12 -3.66
C ARG A 244 -28.35 -10.43 -2.92
#